data_201dcf5d10667bb4c952c3633a4acc7f
#
_entry.id   201dcf5d10667bb4c952c3633a4acc7f
#
_cell.length_a   1.000
_cell.length_b   1.000
_cell.length_c   1.000
_cell.angle_alpha   90.00
_cell.angle_beta   90.00
_cell.angle_gamma   90.00
#
_symmetry.space_group_name_H-M   'P 1'
#
loop_
_entity.id
_entity.type
_entity.pdbx_description
1 polymer ?
#
loop_
_entity_poly.entity_id
_entity_poly.type
_entity_poly.pdbx_seq_one_letter_code
_entity_poly.pdbx_strand_id
1 'polypeptide(L)'
;MFKELFEQQAQLNKRTGFDAKKLRENFDPAIAGQWINNYIAAMSNELEELRDSTFWKHWCKEAKQGRRFELHDLQNARVEVVDMLFFWISLAQCVGLDADDAYNLYMQKLKVNHSRQDNGYSMTHKTEDDNKNITL
;
A
#
# COMPACT_ATOMS: atom_id res chain seq x y z
N MET A 1 -1.36 -5.39 18.02
CA MET A 1 -0.27 -5.46 17.01
C MET A 1 -0.49 -4.48 15.87
N PHE A 2 -1.56 -4.62 15.09
CA PHE A 2 -1.85 -3.69 13.98
C PHE A 2 -2.05 -2.26 14.45
N LYS A 3 -2.78 -2.06 15.53
CA LYS A 3 -2.99 -0.75 16.16
C LYS A 3 -1.68 -0.10 16.58
N GLU A 4 -0.77 -0.89 17.14
CA GLU A 4 0.56 -0.40 17.54
C GLU A 4 1.35 0.13 16.33
N LEU A 5 1.30 -0.56 15.19
CA LEU A 5 1.97 -0.11 13.97
C LEU A 5 1.43 1.25 13.53
N PHE A 6 0.12 1.45 13.56
CA PHE A 6 -0.49 2.74 13.22
C PHE A 6 -0.06 3.84 14.19
N GLU A 7 -0.02 3.55 15.48
CA GLU A 7 0.40 4.53 16.49
C GLU A 7 1.86 4.94 16.31
N GLN A 8 2.75 3.97 16.12
CA GLN A 8 4.17 4.24 15.90
C GLN A 8 4.40 5.01 14.59
N GLN A 9 3.68 4.66 13.53
CA GLN A 9 3.80 5.37 12.27
C GLN A 9 3.31 6.82 12.38
N ALA A 10 2.22 7.06 13.11
CA ALA A 10 1.72 8.42 13.34
C ALA A 10 2.78 9.28 14.06
N GLN A 11 3.46 8.72 15.04
CA GLN A 11 4.54 9.41 15.76
C GLN A 11 5.72 9.72 14.84
N LEU A 12 6.12 8.77 14.02
CA LEU A 12 7.22 8.96 13.07
C LEU A 12 6.86 10.04 12.03
N ASN A 13 5.66 9.99 11.47
CA ASN A 13 5.20 10.94 10.46
C ASN A 13 5.10 12.36 11.00
N LYS A 14 4.72 12.51 12.26
CA LYS A 14 4.66 13.82 12.91
C LYS A 14 6.03 14.52 12.93
N ARG A 15 7.09 13.73 13.08
CA ARG A 15 8.48 14.27 13.03
C ARG A 15 8.85 14.83 11.67
N THR A 16 8.18 14.38 10.61
CA THR A 16 8.45 14.82 9.23
C THR A 16 7.37 15.76 8.68
N GLY A 17 6.45 16.19 9.54
CA GLY A 17 5.51 17.25 9.20
C GLY A 17 4.06 16.80 9.00
N PHE A 18 3.75 15.50 9.01
CA PHE A 18 2.38 15.00 8.86
C PHE A 18 1.77 14.64 10.21
N ASP A 19 0.72 15.37 10.59
CA ASP A 19 -0.04 15.10 11.82
C ASP A 19 -1.34 14.34 11.49
N ALA A 20 -1.25 13.00 11.54
CA ALA A 20 -2.38 12.11 11.22
C ALA A 20 -3.56 12.30 12.16
N LYS A 21 -3.31 12.50 13.46
CA LYS A 21 -4.35 12.68 14.46
C LYS A 21 -5.14 13.95 14.19
N LYS A 22 -4.45 15.05 13.94
CA LYS A 22 -5.09 16.34 13.64
C LYS A 22 -5.94 16.25 12.38
N LEU A 23 -5.42 15.59 11.33
CA LEU A 23 -6.16 15.40 10.09
C LEU A 23 -7.43 14.58 10.31
N ARG A 24 -7.35 13.52 11.14
CA ARG A 24 -8.51 12.68 11.46
C ARG A 24 -9.58 13.46 12.23
N GLU A 25 -9.17 14.30 13.16
CA GLU A 25 -10.08 15.12 13.97
C GLU A 25 -10.74 16.25 13.16
N ASN A 26 -10.02 16.82 12.23
CA ASN A 26 -10.47 17.93 11.39
C ASN A 26 -9.96 17.75 9.97
N PHE A 27 -10.71 16.97 9.19
CA PHE A 27 -10.29 16.58 7.84
C PHE A 27 -10.19 17.78 6.90
N ASP A 28 -9.03 17.93 6.27
CA ASP A 28 -8.74 18.95 5.27
C ASP A 28 -8.32 18.27 3.96
N PRO A 29 -9.15 18.36 2.90
CA PRO A 29 -8.85 17.73 1.60
C PRO A 29 -7.52 18.17 0.99
N ALA A 30 -7.13 19.43 1.19
CA ALA A 30 -5.89 19.95 0.62
C ALA A 30 -4.66 19.32 1.30
N ILE A 31 -4.69 19.20 2.62
CA ILE A 31 -3.63 18.55 3.40
C ILE A 31 -3.58 17.06 3.06
N ALA A 32 -4.72 16.39 3.03
CA ALA A 32 -4.81 14.98 2.66
C ALA A 32 -4.21 14.74 1.26
N GLY A 33 -4.60 15.53 0.28
CA GLY A 33 -4.10 15.41 -1.09
C GLY A 33 -2.60 15.63 -1.20
N GLN A 34 -2.07 16.60 -0.49
CA GLN A 34 -0.63 16.86 -0.45
C GLN A 34 0.14 15.64 0.05
N TRP A 35 -0.27 15.08 1.18
CA TRP A 35 0.44 13.95 1.78
C TRP A 35 0.21 12.65 1.03
N ILE A 36 -0.97 12.44 0.44
CA ILE A 36 -1.20 11.31 -0.46
C ILE A 36 -0.16 11.33 -1.60
N ASN A 37 0.03 12.49 -2.24
CA ASN A 37 1.00 12.59 -3.34
C ASN A 37 2.44 12.41 -2.85
N ASN A 38 2.79 12.95 -1.68
CA ASN A 38 4.12 12.74 -1.10
C ASN A 38 4.39 11.25 -0.85
N TYR A 39 3.44 10.53 -0.28
CA TYR A 39 3.62 9.11 0.03
C TYR A 39 3.52 8.22 -1.21
N ILE A 40 2.74 8.59 -2.22
CA ILE A 40 2.76 7.89 -3.51
C ILE A 40 4.15 7.96 -4.13
N ALA A 41 4.78 9.14 -4.14
CA ALA A 41 6.12 9.30 -4.68
C ALA A 41 7.14 8.44 -3.91
N ALA A 42 7.07 8.44 -2.58
CA ALA A 42 7.94 7.62 -1.74
C ALA A 42 7.72 6.11 -1.98
N MET A 43 6.47 5.67 -2.00
CA MET A 43 6.13 4.26 -2.23
C MET A 43 6.55 3.81 -3.63
N SER A 44 6.39 4.66 -4.64
CA SER A 44 6.83 4.35 -6.01
C SER A 44 8.33 4.10 -6.07
N ASN A 45 9.12 4.87 -5.31
CA ASN A 45 10.55 4.65 -5.20
C ASN A 45 10.88 3.30 -4.55
N GLU A 46 10.19 2.94 -3.46
CA GLU A 46 10.38 1.65 -2.79
C GLU A 46 9.99 0.48 -3.69
N LEU A 47 8.94 0.63 -4.52
CA LEU A 47 8.55 -0.39 -5.49
C LEU A 47 9.65 -0.65 -6.52
N GLU A 48 10.32 0.40 -7.00
CA GLU A 48 11.45 0.25 -7.91
C GLU A 48 12.66 -0.39 -7.22
N GLU A 49 12.94 -0.04 -5.97
CA GLU A 49 14.00 -0.68 -5.19
C GLU A 49 13.71 -2.18 -4.97
N LEU A 50 12.45 -2.54 -4.73
CA LEU A 50 12.04 -3.95 -4.65
C LEU A 50 12.27 -4.67 -5.97
N ARG A 51 11.89 -4.04 -7.10
CA ARG A 51 12.10 -4.60 -8.44
C ARG A 51 13.58 -4.90 -8.68
N ASP A 52 14.46 -4.04 -8.21
CA ASP A 52 15.92 -4.21 -8.37
C ASP A 52 16.47 -5.41 -7.59
N SER A 53 15.68 -6.01 -6.70
CA SER A 53 16.02 -7.30 -6.08
C SER A 53 15.82 -8.49 -7.02
N THR A 54 15.32 -8.26 -8.23
CA THR A 54 15.06 -9.26 -9.26
C THR A 54 15.88 -8.95 -10.52
N PHE A 55 16.13 -9.96 -11.35
CA PHE A 55 16.77 -9.76 -12.67
C PHE A 55 15.74 -9.29 -13.70
N TRP A 56 15.15 -8.14 -13.48
CA TRP A 56 14.09 -7.64 -14.37
C TRP A 56 14.59 -7.03 -15.67
N LYS A 57 15.86 -6.57 -15.69
CA LYS A 57 16.44 -5.94 -16.88
C LYS A 57 16.71 -7.00 -17.95
N HIS A 58 15.96 -6.95 -19.05
CA HIS A 58 16.07 -7.97 -20.11
C HIS A 58 17.47 -8.03 -20.75
N TRP A 59 18.25 -6.94 -20.64
CA TRP A 59 19.58 -6.84 -21.21
C TRP A 59 20.70 -7.33 -20.27
N CYS A 60 20.40 -7.69 -19.03
CA CYS A 60 21.41 -8.17 -18.11
C CYS A 60 21.80 -9.63 -18.43
N LYS A 61 23.00 -10.02 -17.99
CA LYS A 61 23.57 -11.34 -18.26
C LYS A 61 22.65 -12.47 -17.78
N GLU A 62 22.15 -12.35 -16.55
CA GLU A 62 21.34 -13.38 -15.91
C GLU A 62 19.99 -13.55 -16.62
N ALA A 63 19.38 -12.46 -17.06
CA ALA A 63 18.14 -12.51 -17.81
C ALA A 63 18.35 -13.24 -19.15
N LYS A 64 19.47 -12.99 -19.84
CA LYS A 64 19.82 -13.67 -21.10
C LYS A 64 20.12 -15.15 -20.91
N GLN A 65 20.46 -15.56 -19.68
CA GLN A 65 20.69 -16.95 -19.32
C GLN A 65 19.41 -17.68 -18.87
N GLY A 66 18.25 -17.08 -19.06
CA GLY A 66 16.97 -17.69 -18.69
C GLY A 66 16.54 -17.46 -17.24
N ARG A 67 17.21 -16.57 -16.52
CA ARG A 67 16.91 -16.25 -15.11
C ARG A 67 16.15 -14.94 -14.95
N ARG A 68 15.56 -14.43 -16.00
CA ARG A 68 14.83 -13.16 -15.97
C ARG A 68 13.71 -13.23 -14.93
N PHE A 69 13.59 -12.17 -14.14
CA PHE A 69 12.63 -12.01 -13.03
C PHE A 69 12.93 -12.85 -11.78
N GLU A 70 13.98 -13.65 -11.78
CA GLU A 70 14.38 -14.39 -10.59
C GLU A 70 14.79 -13.42 -9.48
N LEU A 71 14.32 -13.68 -8.26
CA LEU A 71 14.72 -12.94 -7.07
C LEU A 71 16.17 -13.31 -6.71
N HIS A 72 17.06 -12.32 -6.64
CA HIS A 72 18.47 -12.55 -6.33
C HIS A 72 18.92 -11.96 -5.00
N ASP A 73 18.13 -11.10 -4.38
CA ASP A 73 18.47 -10.46 -3.10
C ASP A 73 17.26 -10.50 -2.17
N LEU A 74 17.10 -11.65 -1.50
CA LEU A 74 15.96 -11.89 -0.63
C LEU A 74 15.94 -10.93 0.57
N GLN A 75 17.11 -10.64 1.14
CA GLN A 75 17.19 -9.76 2.32
C GLN A 75 16.75 -8.35 1.97
N ASN A 76 17.25 -7.81 0.86
CA ASN A 76 16.82 -6.49 0.39
C ASN A 76 15.32 -6.47 0.07
N ALA A 77 14.81 -7.50 -0.61
CA ALA A 77 13.39 -7.59 -0.93
C ALA A 77 12.51 -7.55 0.32
N ARG A 78 12.92 -8.25 1.38
CA ARG A 78 12.18 -8.24 2.66
C ARG A 78 12.13 -6.85 3.29
N VAL A 79 13.25 -6.14 3.27
CA VAL A 79 13.32 -4.78 3.82
C VAL A 79 12.43 -3.83 3.00
N GLU A 80 12.51 -3.90 1.68
CA GLU A 80 11.70 -3.02 0.81
C GLU A 80 10.19 -3.27 0.96
N VAL A 81 9.79 -4.54 1.16
CA VAL A 81 8.38 -4.86 1.42
C VAL A 81 7.92 -4.23 2.74
N VAL A 82 8.77 -4.24 3.77
CA VAL A 82 8.45 -3.59 5.05
C VAL A 82 8.40 -2.06 4.89
N ASP A 83 9.31 -1.48 4.12
CA ASP A 83 9.28 -0.04 3.84
C ASP A 83 7.97 0.38 3.15
N MET A 84 7.45 -0.45 2.26
CA MET A 84 6.15 -0.21 1.64
C MET A 84 5.02 -0.18 2.68
N LEU A 85 5.10 -1.00 3.73
CA LEU A 85 4.11 -0.99 4.81
C LEU A 85 4.11 0.35 5.57
N PHE A 86 5.29 0.93 5.83
CA PHE A 86 5.36 2.27 6.43
C PHE A 86 4.55 3.28 5.60
N PHE A 87 4.73 3.27 4.29
CA PHE A 87 4.03 4.21 3.41
C PHE A 87 2.56 3.85 3.23
N TRP A 88 2.21 2.55 3.22
CA TRP A 88 0.82 2.13 3.16
C TRP A 88 0.03 2.62 4.38
N ILE A 89 0.58 2.45 5.58
CA ILE A 89 -0.05 2.94 6.82
C ILE A 89 -0.18 4.46 6.76
N SER A 90 0.84 5.16 6.26
CA SER A 90 0.79 6.60 6.09
C SER A 90 -0.33 7.03 5.14
N LEU A 91 -0.50 6.33 4.02
CA LEU A 91 -1.61 6.57 3.09
C LEU A 91 -2.98 6.32 3.74
N ALA A 92 -3.10 5.24 4.53
CA ALA A 92 -4.33 4.97 5.28
C ALA A 92 -4.68 6.15 6.20
N GLN A 93 -3.69 6.70 6.89
CA GLN A 93 -3.87 7.86 7.76
C GLN A 93 -4.24 9.13 6.97
N CYS A 94 -3.75 9.27 5.75
CA CYS A 94 -4.11 10.41 4.88
C CYS A 94 -5.61 10.44 4.53
N VAL A 95 -6.26 9.29 4.48
CA VAL A 95 -7.70 9.19 4.21
C VAL A 95 -8.51 8.98 5.50
N GLY A 96 -7.91 9.28 6.65
CA GLY A 96 -8.59 9.29 7.95
C GLY A 96 -8.84 7.93 8.57
N LEU A 97 -8.15 6.87 8.13
CA LEU A 97 -8.31 5.54 8.69
C LEU A 97 -7.41 5.33 9.90
N ASP A 98 -7.97 4.72 10.95
CA ASP A 98 -7.16 4.09 11.98
C ASP A 98 -7.03 2.58 11.71
N ALA A 99 -6.38 1.87 12.61
CA ALA A 99 -6.15 0.43 12.44
C ALA A 99 -7.45 -0.37 12.36
N ASP A 100 -8.44 -0.02 13.19
CA ASP A 100 -9.73 -0.71 13.21
C ASP A 100 -10.50 -0.44 11.92
N ASP A 101 -10.50 0.80 11.43
CA ASP A 101 -11.14 1.17 10.16
C ASP A 101 -10.52 0.39 9.00
N ALA A 102 -9.19 0.37 8.94
CA ALA A 102 -8.47 -0.35 7.87
C ALA A 102 -8.80 -1.83 7.89
N TYR A 103 -8.83 -2.45 9.08
CA TYR A 103 -9.22 -3.85 9.25
C TYR A 103 -10.65 -4.09 8.76
N ASN A 104 -11.60 -3.25 9.18
CA ASN A 104 -13.00 -3.40 8.83
C ASN A 104 -13.23 -3.27 7.31
N LEU A 105 -12.60 -2.29 6.69
CA LEU A 105 -12.68 -2.13 5.22
C LEU A 105 -12.03 -3.30 4.49
N TYR A 106 -10.90 -3.78 4.99
CA TYR A 106 -10.24 -4.96 4.42
C TYR A 106 -11.17 -6.17 4.44
N MET A 107 -11.81 -6.45 5.58
CA MET A 107 -12.70 -7.59 5.71
C MET A 107 -13.92 -7.49 4.80
N GLN A 108 -14.47 -6.29 4.62
CA GLN A 108 -15.57 -6.06 3.68
C GLN A 108 -15.11 -6.30 2.23
N LYS A 109 -13.95 -5.76 1.88
CA LYS A 109 -13.38 -5.93 0.53
C LYS A 109 -13.01 -7.39 0.24
N LEU A 110 -12.55 -8.11 1.26
CA LEU A 110 -12.23 -9.53 1.14
C LEU A 110 -13.46 -10.34 0.68
N LYS A 111 -14.63 -10.06 1.26
CA LYS A 111 -15.90 -10.70 0.85
C LYS A 111 -16.22 -10.42 -0.61
N VAL A 112 -16.05 -9.17 -1.05
CA VAL A 112 -16.25 -8.78 -2.45
C VAL A 112 -15.31 -9.56 -3.36
N ASN A 113 -14.04 -9.66 -3.00
CA ASN A 113 -13.05 -10.36 -3.80
C ASN A 113 -13.35 -11.86 -3.91
N HIS A 114 -13.76 -12.50 -2.80
CA HIS A 114 -14.19 -13.89 -2.83
C HIS A 114 -15.42 -14.09 -3.73
N SER A 115 -16.42 -13.22 -3.61
CA SER A 115 -17.61 -13.26 -4.45
C SER A 115 -17.27 -13.14 -5.94
N ARG A 116 -16.33 -12.25 -6.30
CA ARG A 116 -15.85 -12.11 -7.67
C ARG A 116 -15.23 -13.41 -8.20
N GLN A 117 -14.42 -14.08 -7.38
CA GLN A 117 -13.82 -15.37 -7.76
C GLN A 117 -14.89 -16.46 -7.92
N ASP A 118 -15.84 -16.54 -6.99
CA ASP A 118 -16.94 -17.52 -7.04
C ASP A 118 -17.80 -17.35 -8.30
N ASN A 119 -17.95 -16.11 -8.78
CA ASN A 119 -18.73 -15.75 -9.96
C ASN A 119 -17.93 -15.75 -11.26
N GLY A 120 -16.71 -16.30 -11.26
CA GLY A 120 -15.86 -16.36 -12.44
C GLY A 120 -15.32 -14.99 -12.83
N TYR A 121 -14.50 -14.38 -11.96
CA TYR A 121 -13.92 -13.07 -12.18
C TYR A 121 -13.24 -12.96 -13.55
N SER A 122 -13.51 -11.85 -14.26
CA SER A 122 -12.90 -11.51 -15.54
C SER A 122 -12.63 -10.00 -15.58
N MET A 123 -11.58 -9.59 -16.26
CA MET A 123 -11.28 -8.17 -16.44
C MET A 123 -12.41 -7.43 -17.19
N THR A 124 -13.13 -8.12 -18.04
CA THR A 124 -14.26 -7.55 -18.79
C THR A 124 -15.51 -7.37 -17.92
N HIS A 125 -15.61 -8.07 -16.80
CA HIS A 125 -16.72 -8.01 -15.86
C HIS A 125 -16.37 -7.28 -14.56
N LYS A 126 -15.15 -6.74 -14.46
CA LYS A 126 -14.75 -5.95 -13.29
C LYS A 126 -15.56 -4.66 -13.25
N THR A 127 -16.20 -4.40 -12.11
CA THR A 127 -16.93 -3.16 -11.87
C THR A 127 -16.52 -2.59 -10.51
N GLU A 128 -16.46 -1.26 -10.44
CA GLU A 128 -16.20 -0.54 -9.19
C GLU A 128 -17.47 -0.39 -8.33
N ASP A 129 -18.62 -0.78 -8.84
CA ASP A 129 -19.90 -0.68 -8.13
C ASP A 129 -19.90 -1.47 -6.82
N ASP A 130 -19.11 -2.57 -6.72
CA ASP A 130 -18.95 -3.35 -5.50
C ASP A 130 -18.42 -2.51 -4.33
N ASN A 131 -17.64 -1.47 -4.62
CA ASN A 131 -17.04 -0.62 -3.59
C ASN A 131 -18.06 0.30 -2.92
N LYS A 132 -19.21 0.55 -3.55
CA LYS A 132 -20.25 1.43 -3.00
C LYS A 132 -20.87 0.88 -1.72
N ASN A 133 -20.80 -0.44 -1.51
CA ASN A 133 -21.35 -1.12 -0.35
C ASN A 133 -20.33 -1.24 0.80
N ILE A 134 -19.09 -0.81 0.57
CA ILE A 134 -18.04 -0.83 1.58
C ILE A 134 -18.06 0.48 2.35
N THR A 135 -18.39 0.42 3.62
CA THR A 135 -18.55 1.62 4.48
C THR A 135 -17.90 1.41 5.83
N LEU A 136 -17.52 2.51 6.45
CA LEU A 136 -17.04 2.50 7.84
C LEU A 136 -18.18 2.42 8.85
#